data_45e5be75e5c9c8649f02ea4a36174a9c
#
_entry.id   45e5be75e5c9c8649f02ea4a36174a9c
#
_cell.length_a   1.000
_cell.length_b   1.000
_cell.length_c   1.000
_cell.angle_alpha   90.00
_cell.angle_beta   90.00
_cell.angle_gamma   90.00
#
_symmetry.space_group_name_H-M   'P 1'
#
loop_
_entity.id
_entity.type
_entity.pdbx_description
1 polymer ?
#
loop_
_entity_poly.entity_id
_entity_poly.type
_entity_poly.pdbx_seq_one_letter_code
_entity_poly.pdbx_strand_id
1 'polypeptide(L)'
;MPTRRDLANAIRALSMDAVQQANSGHPGAPMGMADIAEVLWNDFLSHNPANPHWPNRDRFVLSNGHGSMLLYSLLHLSGYDLSIEELKNFRQLHSKTAGHPEFGEAPGTETTTGPLGQGLTNAVGMAIAEKVLAAQFNKPGHDIVDHHTWVFLGDGCLMEGISHEACSLAGTLGLGKLIAFYDDNGISIDGEVEGWFTDDTPKRFESYGWQVIPAVDGHDAAAVKAAIEQAQAETGKPTLICCKTVIGFGSPNKQGKEDCHGAPLGADEITATRAALGWSHAPFEVPEDIRNGWNSVEKGKTAERTWQQKLEAYSTAHPQESVELIRRLSGELPANFAADADAYIRACQEKGDTIASRKASQNCLDAYGPLLPELIGGSADLAGSNLTIWKGSKSVSAEDASGNYLHYGVREFAMAAIMNGIALHGGFINYGATFLVFVDYCRNAVRMAALMKQQSIFVFTHDSIGLGEDGPTHLTGLRTTPNMNTWRPCDAVESAVAWKAAIERRDGPSALIFSRQNLPHQARNEQQVAAIARGGYILRDCAGEPEAILIATGSEVALAMGAAEKLSA
;
A
#
# COMPACT_ATOMS: atom_id res chain seq x y z
N MET A 1 -23.82 -24.53 -19.83
CA MET A 1 -22.87 -23.70 -19.05
C MET A 1 -22.55 -22.48 -19.90
N PRO A 2 -22.48 -21.31 -19.34
CA PRO A 2 -22.11 -20.10 -20.09
C PRO A 2 -20.69 -20.24 -20.66
N THR A 3 -20.43 -19.57 -21.77
CA THR A 3 -19.10 -19.47 -22.34
C THR A 3 -18.25 -18.48 -21.53
N ARG A 4 -16.91 -18.52 -21.65
CA ARG A 4 -16.04 -17.50 -21.06
C ARG A 4 -16.41 -16.08 -21.51
N ARG A 5 -16.80 -15.94 -22.77
CA ARG A 5 -17.26 -14.66 -23.33
C ARG A 5 -18.54 -14.16 -22.64
N ASP A 6 -19.47 -15.04 -22.30
CA ASP A 6 -20.70 -14.66 -21.56
C ASP A 6 -20.34 -14.18 -20.14
N LEU A 7 -19.37 -14.85 -19.49
CA LEU A 7 -18.89 -14.44 -18.18
C LEU A 7 -18.20 -13.06 -18.24
N ALA A 8 -17.32 -12.82 -19.20
CA ALA A 8 -16.68 -11.51 -19.41
C ALA A 8 -17.70 -10.42 -19.77
N ASN A 9 -18.76 -10.76 -20.54
CA ASN A 9 -19.80 -9.81 -20.89
C ASN A 9 -20.65 -9.37 -19.70
N ALA A 10 -20.75 -10.17 -18.63
CA ALA A 10 -21.38 -9.73 -17.38
C ALA A 10 -20.63 -8.54 -16.75
N ILE A 11 -19.28 -8.56 -16.76
CA ILE A 11 -18.45 -7.43 -16.30
C ILE A 11 -18.74 -6.19 -17.17
N ARG A 12 -18.76 -6.35 -18.50
CA ARG A 12 -19.02 -5.26 -19.45
C ARG A 12 -20.39 -4.64 -19.21
N ALA A 13 -21.42 -5.48 -19.07
CA ALA A 13 -22.79 -5.04 -18.84
C ALA A 13 -22.93 -4.27 -17.52
N LEU A 14 -22.46 -4.83 -16.40
CA LEU A 14 -22.51 -4.17 -15.09
C LEU A 14 -21.73 -2.84 -15.08
N SER A 15 -20.57 -2.80 -15.74
CA SER A 15 -19.75 -1.60 -15.79
C SER A 15 -20.39 -0.48 -16.59
N MET A 16 -20.90 -0.75 -17.78
CA MET A 16 -21.58 0.27 -18.59
C MET A 16 -22.88 0.75 -17.93
N ASP A 17 -23.65 -0.17 -17.30
CA ASP A 17 -24.91 0.16 -16.63
C ASP A 17 -24.67 1.09 -15.43
N ALA A 18 -23.70 0.76 -14.56
CA ALA A 18 -23.40 1.55 -13.38
C ALA A 18 -22.86 2.95 -13.74
N VAL A 19 -21.95 3.03 -14.72
CA VAL A 19 -21.43 4.31 -15.21
C VAL A 19 -22.53 5.16 -15.84
N GLN A 20 -23.43 4.54 -16.62
CA GLN A 20 -24.56 5.24 -17.22
C GLN A 20 -25.55 5.74 -16.17
N GLN A 21 -25.87 4.91 -15.17
CA GLN A 21 -26.79 5.30 -14.10
C GLN A 21 -26.23 6.45 -13.26
N ALA A 22 -24.94 6.40 -12.93
CA ALA A 22 -24.26 7.48 -12.22
C ALA A 22 -24.04 8.73 -13.09
N ASN A 23 -24.23 8.63 -14.39
CA ASN A 23 -23.88 9.65 -15.38
C ASN A 23 -22.44 10.17 -15.22
N SER A 24 -21.55 9.32 -14.73
CA SER A 24 -20.15 9.62 -14.43
C SER A 24 -19.36 8.34 -14.24
N GLY A 25 -18.13 8.27 -14.73
CA GLY A 25 -17.24 7.13 -14.54
C GLY A 25 -16.49 6.74 -15.81
N HIS A 26 -15.81 5.60 -15.74
CA HIS A 26 -14.88 5.15 -16.76
C HIS A 26 -15.25 3.73 -17.22
N PRO A 27 -16.06 3.57 -18.25
CA PRO A 27 -16.50 2.24 -18.72
C PRO A 27 -15.45 1.54 -19.59
N GLY A 28 -14.55 2.30 -20.23
CA GLY A 28 -13.68 1.79 -21.29
C GLY A 28 -12.71 0.72 -20.85
N ALA A 29 -11.92 0.96 -19.82
CA ALA A 29 -10.95 0.00 -19.27
C ALA A 29 -11.66 -1.27 -18.71
N PRO A 30 -12.75 -1.19 -17.91
CA PRO A 30 -13.52 -2.36 -17.51
C PRO A 30 -14.00 -3.24 -18.66
N MET A 31 -14.44 -2.62 -19.74
CA MET A 31 -14.92 -3.37 -20.92
C MET A 31 -13.76 -4.00 -21.71
N GLY A 32 -12.63 -3.32 -21.81
CA GLY A 32 -11.42 -3.80 -22.48
C GLY A 32 -10.78 -4.98 -21.76
N MET A 33 -10.65 -4.90 -20.44
CA MET A 33 -9.96 -5.89 -19.61
C MET A 33 -10.84 -7.06 -19.14
N ALA A 34 -12.11 -7.10 -19.49
CA ALA A 34 -13.06 -8.09 -18.98
C ALA A 34 -12.65 -9.55 -19.24
N ASP A 35 -12.09 -9.86 -20.41
CA ASP A 35 -11.66 -11.23 -20.74
C ASP A 35 -10.43 -11.65 -19.94
N ILE A 36 -9.46 -10.74 -19.74
CA ILE A 36 -8.27 -10.98 -18.90
C ILE A 36 -8.71 -11.23 -17.45
N ALA A 37 -9.62 -10.41 -16.95
CA ALA A 37 -10.13 -10.52 -15.59
C ALA A 37 -10.91 -11.84 -15.39
N GLU A 38 -11.69 -12.27 -16.37
CA GLU A 38 -12.40 -13.55 -16.32
C GLU A 38 -11.44 -14.73 -16.16
N VAL A 39 -10.39 -14.78 -16.97
CA VAL A 39 -9.40 -15.87 -16.90
C VAL A 39 -8.66 -15.84 -15.56
N LEU A 40 -8.18 -14.69 -15.11
CA LEU A 40 -7.45 -14.57 -13.85
C LEU A 40 -8.32 -15.01 -12.66
N TRP A 41 -9.51 -14.45 -12.52
CA TRP A 41 -10.34 -14.66 -11.33
C TRP A 41 -10.95 -16.05 -11.25
N ASN A 42 -11.36 -16.61 -12.38
CA ASN A 42 -11.97 -17.95 -12.39
C ASN A 42 -10.95 -19.08 -12.34
N ASP A 43 -9.80 -18.96 -13.03
CA ASP A 43 -8.85 -20.07 -13.15
C ASP A 43 -7.71 -20.01 -12.12
N PHE A 44 -7.19 -18.81 -11.77
CA PHE A 44 -5.91 -18.66 -11.07
C PHE A 44 -6.01 -18.01 -9.69
N LEU A 45 -6.80 -16.95 -9.54
CA LEU A 45 -6.83 -16.17 -8.29
C LEU A 45 -7.28 -17.04 -7.10
N SER A 46 -6.43 -17.13 -6.09
CA SER A 46 -6.72 -17.82 -4.84
C SER A 46 -7.29 -16.84 -3.82
N HIS A 47 -8.60 -16.83 -3.66
CA HIS A 47 -9.31 -15.91 -2.78
C HIS A 47 -10.52 -16.58 -2.11
N ASN A 48 -11.02 -16.00 -1.03
CA ASN A 48 -12.24 -16.47 -0.37
C ASN A 48 -13.22 -15.29 -0.18
N PRO A 49 -14.28 -15.18 -0.99
CA PRO A 49 -15.29 -14.13 -0.84
C PRO A 49 -15.96 -14.11 0.55
N ALA A 50 -16.08 -15.27 1.21
CA ALA A 50 -16.66 -15.37 2.54
C ALA A 50 -15.69 -14.90 3.66
N ASN A 51 -14.38 -14.84 3.38
CA ASN A 51 -13.34 -14.30 4.27
C ASN A 51 -12.34 -13.45 3.49
N PRO A 52 -12.65 -12.18 3.20
CA PRO A 52 -11.76 -11.27 2.47
C PRO A 52 -10.41 -11.01 3.16
N HIS A 53 -10.29 -11.37 4.42
CA HIS A 53 -9.08 -11.17 5.25
C HIS A 53 -8.25 -12.45 5.44
N TRP A 54 -8.57 -13.53 4.71
CA TRP A 54 -7.74 -14.74 4.76
C TRP A 54 -6.26 -14.41 4.49
N PRO A 55 -5.33 -14.71 5.42
CA PRO A 55 -3.96 -14.21 5.34
C PRO A 55 -3.20 -14.67 4.09
N ASN A 56 -3.39 -15.90 3.65
CA ASN A 56 -2.69 -16.48 2.49
C ASN A 56 -3.49 -16.39 1.17
N ARG A 57 -4.46 -15.47 1.09
CA ARG A 57 -5.11 -15.16 -0.19
C ARG A 57 -4.15 -14.44 -1.13
N ASP A 58 -4.33 -14.61 -2.42
CA ASP A 58 -3.72 -13.72 -3.41
C ASP A 58 -4.20 -12.27 -3.23
N ARG A 59 -3.37 -11.30 -3.59
CA ARG A 59 -3.72 -9.88 -3.61
C ARG A 59 -3.99 -9.46 -5.04
N PHE A 60 -5.14 -8.84 -5.28
CA PHE A 60 -5.48 -8.25 -6.57
C PHE A 60 -5.52 -6.73 -6.46
N VAL A 61 -4.70 -6.05 -7.23
CA VAL A 61 -4.58 -4.59 -7.25
C VAL A 61 -4.97 -4.05 -8.62
N LEU A 62 -6.00 -3.21 -8.65
CA LEU A 62 -6.37 -2.43 -9.84
C LEU A 62 -5.65 -1.08 -9.77
N SER A 63 -4.45 -0.97 -10.36
CA SER A 63 -3.64 0.26 -10.33
C SER A 63 -4.22 1.38 -11.18
N ASN A 64 -4.88 1.05 -12.29
CA ASN A 64 -5.72 1.96 -13.07
C ASN A 64 -7.10 2.11 -12.42
N GLY A 65 -7.11 2.65 -11.20
CA GLY A 65 -8.28 2.71 -10.30
C GLY A 65 -9.48 3.48 -10.83
N HIS A 66 -9.32 4.30 -11.87
CA HIS A 66 -10.44 4.92 -12.57
C HIS A 66 -11.38 3.86 -13.20
N GLY A 67 -10.85 2.69 -13.60
CA GLY A 67 -11.62 1.53 -14.03
C GLY A 67 -12.32 0.76 -12.89
N SER A 68 -12.69 1.42 -11.81
CA SER A 68 -13.19 0.83 -10.55
C SER A 68 -14.34 -0.15 -10.73
N MET A 69 -15.22 0.07 -11.71
CA MET A 69 -16.32 -0.85 -12.00
C MET A 69 -15.87 -2.24 -12.43
N LEU A 70 -14.64 -2.41 -12.96
CA LEU A 70 -14.06 -3.73 -13.17
C LEU A 70 -13.95 -4.48 -11.84
N LEU A 71 -13.32 -3.87 -10.85
CA LEU A 71 -13.14 -4.48 -9.52
C LEU A 71 -14.50 -4.74 -8.84
N TYR A 72 -15.39 -3.75 -8.82
CA TYR A 72 -16.70 -3.91 -8.18
C TYR A 72 -17.56 -4.99 -8.84
N SER A 73 -17.52 -5.10 -10.17
CA SER A 73 -18.20 -6.19 -10.89
C SER A 73 -17.61 -7.56 -10.52
N LEU A 74 -16.29 -7.67 -10.44
CA LEU A 74 -15.59 -8.90 -10.04
C LEU A 74 -15.93 -9.30 -8.61
N LEU A 75 -15.92 -8.36 -7.66
CA LEU A 75 -16.26 -8.62 -6.26
C LEU A 75 -17.73 -9.08 -6.13
N HIS A 76 -18.68 -8.38 -6.80
CA HIS A 76 -20.08 -8.77 -6.81
C HIS A 76 -20.29 -10.16 -7.39
N LEU A 77 -19.76 -10.42 -8.57
CA LEU A 77 -19.96 -11.67 -9.30
C LEU A 77 -19.32 -12.87 -8.57
N SER A 78 -18.15 -12.68 -7.96
CA SER A 78 -17.44 -13.74 -7.21
C SER A 78 -18.10 -14.09 -5.88
N GLY A 79 -19.02 -13.26 -5.38
CA GLY A 79 -19.80 -13.55 -4.17
C GLY A 79 -19.26 -12.88 -2.89
N TYR A 80 -18.48 -11.80 -3.01
CA TYR A 80 -18.19 -10.92 -1.86
C TYR A 80 -19.47 -10.22 -1.40
N ASP A 81 -19.45 -9.69 -0.16
CA ASP A 81 -20.57 -8.89 0.38
C ASP A 81 -20.64 -7.50 -0.27
N LEU A 82 -20.90 -7.51 -1.56
CA LEU A 82 -21.13 -6.33 -2.39
C LEU A 82 -22.37 -6.57 -3.26
N SER A 83 -23.52 -6.04 -2.83
CA SER A 83 -24.81 -6.28 -3.47
C SER A 83 -24.94 -5.55 -4.81
N ILE A 84 -25.92 -5.99 -5.62
CA ILE A 84 -26.27 -5.29 -6.88
C ILE A 84 -26.76 -3.86 -6.62
N GLU A 85 -27.37 -3.61 -5.46
CA GLU A 85 -27.82 -2.27 -5.08
C GLU A 85 -26.62 -1.33 -4.82
N GLU A 86 -25.50 -1.85 -4.30
CA GLU A 86 -24.26 -1.08 -4.18
C GLU A 86 -23.70 -0.71 -5.58
N LEU A 87 -23.78 -1.61 -6.56
CA LEU A 87 -23.38 -1.31 -7.94
C LEU A 87 -24.29 -0.25 -8.58
N LYS A 88 -25.58 -0.30 -8.33
CA LYS A 88 -26.55 0.72 -8.76
C LYS A 88 -26.27 2.08 -8.11
N ASN A 89 -25.71 2.10 -6.91
CA ASN A 89 -25.33 3.29 -6.17
C ASN A 89 -23.87 3.72 -6.44
N PHE A 90 -23.29 3.30 -7.57
CA PHE A 90 -21.94 3.69 -7.96
C PHE A 90 -21.75 5.21 -7.93
N ARG A 91 -20.67 5.67 -7.29
CA ARG A 91 -20.35 7.10 -7.10
C ARG A 91 -21.37 7.91 -6.28
N GLN A 92 -22.28 7.25 -5.58
CA GLN A 92 -23.18 7.95 -4.66
C GLN A 92 -22.55 8.06 -3.28
N LEU A 93 -22.89 9.15 -2.55
CA LEU A 93 -22.38 9.37 -1.20
C LEU A 93 -22.78 8.21 -0.28
N HIS A 94 -21.83 7.70 0.49
CA HIS A 94 -21.99 6.57 1.42
C HIS A 94 -22.21 5.19 0.78
N SER A 95 -22.06 5.05 -0.54
CA SER A 95 -22.03 3.72 -1.16
C SER A 95 -20.66 3.06 -0.99
N LYS A 96 -20.62 1.73 -0.97
CA LYS A 96 -19.38 0.95 -0.99
C LYS A 96 -18.61 1.06 -2.31
N THR A 97 -19.23 1.64 -3.35
CA THR A 97 -18.72 1.72 -4.72
C THR A 97 -18.34 3.15 -5.08
N ALA A 98 -17.33 3.68 -4.40
CA ALA A 98 -16.76 4.99 -4.70
C ALA A 98 -16.24 5.07 -6.14
N GLY A 99 -16.04 6.29 -6.66
CA GLY A 99 -15.56 6.51 -8.03
C GLY A 99 -14.21 5.86 -8.34
N HIS A 100 -13.38 5.67 -7.32
CA HIS A 100 -12.12 4.91 -7.32
C HIS A 100 -12.14 3.95 -6.14
N PRO A 101 -11.50 2.77 -6.21
CA PRO A 101 -11.49 1.83 -5.09
C PRO A 101 -10.89 2.46 -3.83
N GLU A 102 -11.56 2.29 -2.70
CA GLU A 102 -11.07 2.74 -1.39
C GLU A 102 -10.94 1.54 -0.44
N PHE A 103 -9.77 1.43 0.19
CA PHE A 103 -9.49 0.39 1.17
C PHE A 103 -10.44 0.53 2.38
N GLY A 104 -11.08 -0.58 2.73
CA GLY A 104 -12.03 -0.63 3.86
C GLY A 104 -13.49 -0.37 3.50
N GLU A 105 -13.82 0.04 2.26
CA GLU A 105 -15.21 0.28 1.82
C GLU A 105 -15.84 -0.99 1.21
N ALA A 106 -15.42 -1.41 0.02
CA ALA A 106 -15.88 -2.65 -0.58
C ALA A 106 -15.02 -3.83 -0.11
N PRO A 107 -15.60 -4.90 0.49
CA PRO A 107 -14.86 -6.08 0.90
C PRO A 107 -14.07 -6.71 -0.26
N GLY A 108 -12.79 -6.98 -0.06
CA GLY A 108 -11.88 -7.49 -1.10
C GLY A 108 -11.10 -6.40 -1.85
N THR A 109 -11.29 -5.13 -1.53
CA THR A 109 -10.45 -4.03 -2.03
C THR A 109 -9.15 -3.99 -1.24
N GLU A 110 -8.02 -4.31 -1.89
CA GLU A 110 -6.71 -4.46 -1.23
C GLU A 110 -6.00 -3.13 -0.98
N THR A 111 -6.31 -2.08 -1.74
CA THR A 111 -5.71 -0.75 -1.59
C THR A 111 -6.58 0.33 -2.21
N THR A 112 -6.42 1.57 -1.75
CA THR A 112 -7.02 2.76 -2.39
C THR A 112 -6.19 3.15 -3.60
N THR A 113 -6.84 3.19 -4.77
CA THR A 113 -6.23 3.60 -6.03
C THR A 113 -6.97 4.79 -6.65
N GLY A 114 -6.49 5.28 -7.77
CA GLY A 114 -6.95 6.53 -8.41
C GLY A 114 -5.75 7.42 -8.73
N PRO A 115 -4.85 7.72 -7.77
CA PRO A 115 -3.53 8.26 -8.11
C PRO A 115 -2.72 7.20 -8.86
N LEU A 116 -2.56 7.37 -10.18
CA LEU A 116 -1.90 6.39 -11.05
C LEU A 116 -0.47 6.07 -10.59
N GLY A 117 -0.03 4.84 -10.80
CA GLY A 117 1.30 4.35 -10.38
C GLY A 117 1.39 3.91 -8.91
N GLN A 118 0.59 4.47 -8.00
CA GLN A 118 0.68 4.09 -6.58
C GLN A 118 0.12 2.70 -6.30
N GLY A 119 -0.92 2.25 -7.01
CA GLY A 119 -1.43 0.88 -6.88
C GLY A 119 -0.37 -0.18 -7.24
N LEU A 120 0.32 -0.02 -8.36
CA LEU A 120 1.45 -0.86 -8.75
C LEU A 120 2.55 -0.85 -7.68
N THR A 121 2.86 0.32 -7.13
CA THR A 121 3.88 0.47 -6.10
C THR A 121 3.46 -0.17 -4.76
N ASN A 122 2.17 -0.08 -4.39
CA ASN A 122 1.65 -0.82 -3.23
C ASN A 122 1.75 -2.34 -3.46
N ALA A 123 1.47 -2.82 -4.67
CA ALA A 123 1.63 -4.23 -5.01
C ALA A 123 3.10 -4.71 -4.89
N VAL A 124 4.07 -3.88 -5.26
CA VAL A 124 5.49 -4.16 -4.98
C VAL A 124 5.72 -4.32 -3.48
N GLY A 125 5.14 -3.46 -2.64
CA GLY A 125 5.21 -3.57 -1.18
C GLY A 125 4.57 -4.86 -0.65
N MET A 126 3.42 -5.26 -1.18
CA MET A 126 2.77 -6.52 -0.82
C MET A 126 3.62 -7.75 -1.20
N ALA A 127 4.24 -7.73 -2.39
CA ALA A 127 5.12 -8.80 -2.83
C ALA A 127 6.44 -8.87 -2.02
N ILE A 128 6.97 -7.73 -1.56
CA ILE A 128 8.10 -7.69 -0.62
C ILE A 128 7.68 -8.34 0.71
N ALA A 129 6.53 -7.98 1.24
CA ALA A 129 6.03 -8.52 2.50
C ALA A 129 5.84 -10.05 2.42
N GLU A 130 5.23 -10.56 1.35
CA GLU A 130 5.13 -11.99 1.10
C GLU A 130 6.51 -12.66 1.08
N LYS A 131 7.44 -12.15 0.26
CA LYS A 131 8.79 -12.72 0.10
C LYS A 131 9.55 -12.77 1.43
N VAL A 132 9.47 -11.71 2.24
CA VAL A 132 10.14 -11.65 3.54
C VAL A 132 9.49 -12.59 4.55
N LEU A 133 8.16 -12.64 4.64
CA LEU A 133 7.46 -13.59 5.51
C LEU A 133 7.75 -15.04 5.11
N ALA A 134 7.71 -15.34 3.81
CA ALA A 134 8.03 -16.68 3.31
C ALA A 134 9.46 -17.10 3.69
N ALA A 135 10.44 -16.20 3.53
CA ALA A 135 11.83 -16.46 3.92
C ALA A 135 12.02 -16.68 5.43
N GLN A 136 11.20 -16.04 6.27
CA GLN A 136 11.28 -16.17 7.72
C GLN A 136 10.51 -17.40 8.26
N PHE A 137 9.36 -17.71 7.68
CA PHE A 137 8.42 -18.68 8.25
C PHE A 137 8.29 -20.00 7.48
N ASN A 138 8.51 -20.03 6.15
CA ASN A 138 8.46 -21.28 5.42
C ASN A 138 9.59 -22.22 5.87
N LYS A 139 9.29 -23.50 5.98
CA LYS A 139 10.23 -24.55 6.38
C LYS A 139 10.15 -25.69 5.37
N PRO A 140 11.20 -26.51 5.22
CA PRO A 140 11.17 -27.67 4.32
C PRO A 140 9.92 -28.54 4.52
N GLY A 141 9.10 -28.64 3.47
CA GLY A 141 7.82 -29.37 3.50
C GLY A 141 6.62 -28.59 4.09
N HIS A 142 6.82 -27.32 4.45
CA HIS A 142 5.78 -26.47 5.03
C HIS A 142 5.82 -25.05 4.43
N ASP A 143 5.25 -24.89 3.23
CA ASP A 143 5.06 -23.59 2.60
C ASP A 143 3.76 -22.96 3.11
N ILE A 144 3.88 -22.21 4.22
CA ILE A 144 2.74 -21.61 4.91
C ILE A 144 2.42 -20.19 4.43
N VAL A 145 3.39 -19.49 3.87
CA VAL A 145 3.25 -18.19 3.20
C VAL A 145 3.53 -18.42 1.73
N ASP A 146 2.48 -18.43 0.90
CA ASP A 146 2.57 -18.80 -0.51
C ASP A 146 1.38 -18.23 -1.27
N HIS A 147 1.49 -16.97 -1.70
CA HIS A 147 0.45 -16.28 -2.46
C HIS A 147 1.06 -15.27 -3.44
N HIS A 148 0.33 -14.98 -4.50
CA HIS A 148 0.72 -14.03 -5.53
C HIS A 148 0.14 -12.64 -5.26
N THR A 149 0.79 -11.64 -5.84
CA THR A 149 0.25 -10.29 -6.00
C THR A 149 0.03 -10.04 -7.49
N TRP A 150 -1.22 -9.82 -7.87
CA TRP A 150 -1.68 -9.59 -9.22
C TRP A 150 -2.01 -8.12 -9.41
N VAL A 151 -1.57 -7.52 -10.51
CA VAL A 151 -1.77 -6.09 -10.76
C VAL A 151 -2.33 -5.86 -12.15
N PHE A 152 -3.40 -5.08 -12.26
CA PHE A 152 -3.86 -4.52 -13.53
C PHE A 152 -3.44 -3.05 -13.62
N LEU A 153 -2.86 -2.66 -14.74
CA LEU A 153 -2.36 -1.31 -14.99
C LEU A 153 -2.52 -0.92 -16.46
N GLY A 154 -2.53 0.36 -16.76
CA GLY A 154 -2.61 0.90 -18.11
C GLY A 154 -1.47 1.88 -18.41
N ASP A 155 -1.49 2.50 -19.60
CA ASP A 155 -0.47 3.44 -20.08
C ASP A 155 -0.17 4.56 -19.07
N GLY A 156 -1.21 5.19 -18.52
CA GLY A 156 -1.04 6.26 -17.53
C GLY A 156 -0.31 5.81 -16.26
N CYS A 157 -0.50 4.57 -15.80
CA CYS A 157 0.27 4.03 -14.68
C CYS A 157 1.76 3.94 -15.00
N LEU A 158 2.10 3.61 -16.25
CA LEU A 158 3.48 3.45 -16.71
C LEU A 158 4.17 4.77 -17.07
N MET A 159 3.39 5.83 -17.34
CA MET A 159 3.91 7.19 -17.51
C MET A 159 4.35 7.82 -16.19
N GLU A 160 3.74 7.42 -15.06
CA GLU A 160 4.08 7.96 -13.74
C GLU A 160 5.51 7.62 -13.32
N GLY A 161 6.27 8.61 -12.84
CA GLY A 161 7.66 8.43 -12.42
C GLY A 161 7.85 7.41 -11.30
N ILE A 162 6.88 7.29 -10.39
CA ILE A 162 6.90 6.30 -9.29
C ILE A 162 6.95 4.86 -9.81
N SER A 163 6.39 4.58 -10.98
CA SER A 163 6.41 3.25 -11.59
C SER A 163 7.83 2.84 -12.00
N HIS A 164 8.66 3.79 -12.48
CA HIS A 164 10.09 3.56 -12.74
C HIS A 164 10.84 3.20 -11.46
N GLU A 165 10.62 3.95 -10.38
CA GLU A 165 11.24 3.71 -9.08
C GLU A 165 10.90 2.31 -8.54
N ALA A 166 9.61 1.97 -8.51
CA ALA A 166 9.10 0.73 -7.94
C ALA A 166 9.47 -0.51 -8.77
N CYS A 167 9.28 -0.45 -10.09
CA CYS A 167 9.53 -1.59 -10.97
C CYS A 167 11.02 -1.94 -11.06
N SER A 168 11.91 -0.92 -11.07
CA SER A 168 13.35 -1.14 -10.99
C SER A 168 13.74 -1.85 -9.69
N LEU A 169 13.19 -1.45 -8.55
CA LEU A 169 13.46 -2.11 -7.27
C LEU A 169 12.87 -3.53 -7.22
N ALA A 170 11.69 -3.74 -7.76
CA ALA A 170 11.04 -5.06 -7.81
C ALA A 170 11.87 -6.08 -8.59
N GLY A 171 12.45 -5.69 -9.74
CA GLY A 171 13.37 -6.52 -10.49
C GLY A 171 14.66 -6.81 -9.71
N THR A 172 15.25 -5.78 -9.08
CA THR A 172 16.44 -5.92 -8.23
C THR A 172 16.23 -6.92 -7.09
N LEU A 173 15.05 -6.91 -6.47
CA LEU A 173 14.70 -7.83 -5.37
C LEU A 173 14.20 -9.20 -5.85
N GLY A 174 14.03 -9.42 -7.16
CA GLY A 174 13.58 -10.68 -7.71
C GLY A 174 12.22 -11.12 -7.18
N LEU A 175 11.19 -10.27 -7.27
CA LEU A 175 9.86 -10.52 -6.70
C LEU A 175 9.04 -11.48 -7.58
N GLY A 176 9.39 -12.77 -7.62
CA GLY A 176 8.83 -13.76 -8.54
C GLY A 176 7.32 -14.01 -8.41
N LYS A 177 6.69 -13.61 -7.32
CA LYS A 177 5.23 -13.73 -7.12
C LYS A 177 4.46 -12.43 -7.43
N LEU A 178 5.12 -11.42 -8.00
CA LEU A 178 4.50 -10.21 -8.53
C LEU A 178 4.25 -10.38 -10.02
N ILE A 179 2.97 -10.41 -10.43
CA ILE A 179 2.56 -10.55 -11.83
C ILE A 179 1.66 -9.37 -12.19
N ALA A 180 2.09 -8.59 -13.17
CA ALA A 180 1.40 -7.41 -13.65
C ALA A 180 0.86 -7.62 -15.07
N PHE A 181 -0.36 -7.18 -15.32
CA PHE A 181 -1.00 -7.14 -16.64
C PHE A 181 -1.05 -5.70 -17.11
N TYR A 182 -0.40 -5.43 -18.21
CA TYR A 182 -0.42 -4.15 -18.88
C TYR A 182 -1.53 -4.14 -19.93
N ASP A 183 -2.55 -3.30 -19.69
CA ASP A 183 -3.61 -2.97 -20.62
C ASP A 183 -3.05 -2.06 -21.71
N ASP A 184 -2.45 -2.68 -22.73
CA ASP A 184 -1.77 -2.03 -23.85
C ASP A 184 -2.81 -1.74 -24.96
N ASN A 185 -3.67 -0.76 -24.69
CA ASN A 185 -4.73 -0.35 -25.61
C ASN A 185 -4.42 0.91 -26.41
N GLY A 186 -3.33 1.64 -26.06
CA GLY A 186 -2.86 2.81 -26.76
C GLY A 186 -3.73 4.06 -26.62
N ILE A 187 -4.68 4.10 -25.69
CA ILE A 187 -5.63 5.20 -25.50
C ILE A 187 -5.56 5.74 -24.07
N SER A 188 -5.41 7.05 -23.96
CA SER A 188 -5.60 7.80 -22.72
C SER A 188 -6.84 8.69 -22.82
N ILE A 189 -7.09 9.51 -21.78
CA ILE A 189 -8.22 10.44 -21.78
C ILE A 189 -8.07 11.55 -22.84
N ASP A 190 -6.85 11.86 -23.24
CA ASP A 190 -6.54 12.88 -24.27
C ASP A 190 -6.50 12.31 -25.69
N GLY A 191 -6.70 10.99 -25.86
CA GLY A 191 -6.70 10.30 -27.15
C GLY A 191 -5.59 9.26 -27.29
N GLU A 192 -5.15 9.02 -28.54
CA GLU A 192 -4.08 8.07 -28.86
C GLU A 192 -2.75 8.51 -28.26
N VAL A 193 -2.08 7.60 -27.51
CA VAL A 193 -0.87 7.93 -26.75
C VAL A 193 0.39 8.10 -27.62
N GLU A 194 0.36 7.74 -28.90
CA GLU A 194 1.51 7.78 -29.83
C GLU A 194 2.23 9.14 -29.85
N GLY A 195 1.49 10.24 -29.58
CA GLY A 195 2.03 11.60 -29.60
C GLY A 195 2.87 11.97 -28.36
N TRP A 196 2.77 11.20 -27.25
CA TRP A 196 3.43 11.54 -25.97
C TRP A 196 3.88 10.36 -25.13
N PHE A 197 3.63 9.12 -25.56
CA PHE A 197 4.11 7.91 -24.90
C PHE A 197 4.54 6.88 -25.94
N THR A 198 5.83 6.88 -26.26
CA THR A 198 6.44 6.05 -27.31
C THR A 198 7.50 5.09 -26.73
N ASP A 199 7.47 4.86 -25.43
CA ASP A 199 8.39 3.94 -24.75
C ASP A 199 8.22 2.52 -25.29
N ASP A 200 9.32 1.82 -25.52
CA ASP A 200 9.31 0.38 -25.69
C ASP A 200 9.13 -0.27 -24.31
N THR A 201 7.89 -0.36 -23.86
CA THR A 201 7.55 -0.89 -22.54
C THR A 201 8.12 -2.28 -22.28
N PRO A 202 8.04 -3.25 -23.21
CA PRO A 202 8.72 -4.55 -23.06
C PRO A 202 10.20 -4.42 -22.73
N LYS A 203 10.98 -3.69 -23.53
CA LYS A 203 12.42 -3.52 -23.29
C LYS A 203 12.73 -2.76 -22.02
N ARG A 204 11.90 -1.77 -21.66
CA ARG A 204 12.03 -1.03 -20.41
C ARG A 204 11.95 -1.98 -19.22
N PHE A 205 10.97 -2.89 -19.19
CA PHE A 205 10.80 -3.84 -18.09
C PHE A 205 11.85 -4.95 -18.12
N GLU A 206 12.29 -5.41 -19.31
CA GLU A 206 13.44 -6.31 -19.43
C GLU A 206 14.70 -5.68 -18.81
N SER A 207 14.92 -4.37 -19.02
CA SER A 207 16.06 -3.64 -18.43
C SER A 207 15.98 -3.52 -16.90
N TYR A 208 14.78 -3.58 -16.32
CA TYR A 208 14.58 -3.68 -14.86
C TYR A 208 14.82 -5.09 -14.31
N GLY A 209 15.02 -6.09 -15.15
CA GLY A 209 15.21 -7.48 -14.74
C GLY A 209 13.90 -8.26 -14.59
N TRP A 210 12.80 -7.79 -15.17
CA TRP A 210 11.52 -8.50 -15.21
C TRP A 210 11.50 -9.56 -16.30
N GLN A 211 10.72 -10.62 -16.12
CA GLN A 211 10.19 -11.41 -17.23
C GLN A 211 9.14 -10.58 -17.95
N VAL A 212 9.18 -10.56 -19.28
CA VAL A 212 8.16 -9.90 -20.10
C VAL A 212 7.54 -10.88 -21.06
N ILE A 213 6.21 -10.93 -21.11
CA ILE A 213 5.43 -11.72 -22.07
C ILE A 213 4.72 -10.72 -22.98
N PRO A 214 5.29 -10.43 -24.16
CA PRO A 214 4.80 -9.35 -25.02
C PRO A 214 3.63 -9.80 -25.91
N ALA A 215 2.82 -8.84 -26.34
CA ALA A 215 1.83 -8.97 -27.41
C ALA A 215 0.79 -10.11 -27.23
N VAL A 216 0.37 -10.33 -25.98
CA VAL A 216 -0.73 -11.27 -25.67
C VAL A 216 -2.04 -10.68 -26.17
N ASP A 217 -2.85 -11.42 -26.92
CA ASP A 217 -4.21 -11.02 -27.25
C ASP A 217 -5.08 -11.07 -25.97
N GLY A 218 -5.38 -9.90 -25.41
CA GLY A 218 -6.17 -9.77 -24.19
C GLY A 218 -7.64 -10.20 -24.33
N HIS A 219 -8.09 -10.44 -25.55
CA HIS A 219 -9.45 -10.94 -25.84
C HIS A 219 -9.50 -12.44 -26.18
N ASP A 220 -8.34 -13.12 -26.22
CA ASP A 220 -8.22 -14.56 -26.34
C ASP A 220 -7.92 -15.21 -24.98
N ALA A 221 -8.91 -15.84 -24.38
CA ALA A 221 -8.79 -16.50 -23.08
C ALA A 221 -7.71 -17.59 -23.05
N ALA A 222 -7.45 -18.27 -24.17
CA ALA A 222 -6.40 -19.30 -24.25
C ALA A 222 -5.00 -18.67 -24.23
N ALA A 223 -4.81 -17.56 -24.95
CA ALA A 223 -3.56 -16.81 -24.94
C ALA A 223 -3.28 -16.21 -23.55
N VAL A 224 -4.29 -15.60 -22.91
CA VAL A 224 -4.17 -15.07 -21.55
C VAL A 224 -3.82 -16.18 -20.55
N LYS A 225 -4.52 -17.31 -20.61
CA LYS A 225 -4.23 -18.47 -19.74
C LYS A 225 -2.78 -18.96 -19.89
N ALA A 226 -2.31 -19.15 -21.11
CA ALA A 226 -0.94 -19.58 -21.37
C ALA A 226 0.10 -18.57 -20.85
N ALA A 227 -0.18 -17.28 -20.96
CA ALA A 227 0.67 -16.22 -20.43
C ALA A 227 0.74 -16.25 -18.89
N ILE A 228 -0.39 -16.48 -18.21
CA ILE A 228 -0.41 -16.62 -16.74
C ILE A 228 0.37 -17.86 -16.29
N GLU A 229 0.19 -19.01 -16.96
CA GLU A 229 0.94 -20.24 -16.66
C GLU A 229 2.46 -20.04 -16.84
N GLN A 230 2.87 -19.32 -17.90
CA GLN A 230 4.27 -18.95 -18.12
C GLN A 230 4.78 -17.98 -17.03
N ALA A 231 3.97 -17.02 -16.60
CA ALA A 231 4.33 -16.08 -15.55
C ALA A 231 4.54 -16.80 -14.21
N GLN A 232 3.66 -17.72 -13.84
CA GLN A 232 3.76 -18.48 -12.58
C GLN A 232 4.94 -19.48 -12.58
N ALA A 233 5.41 -19.91 -13.74
CA ALA A 233 6.59 -20.77 -13.86
C ALA A 233 7.90 -20.03 -13.57
N GLU A 234 7.93 -18.69 -13.66
CA GLU A 234 9.06 -17.85 -13.31
C GLU A 234 9.00 -17.48 -11.83
N THR A 235 9.91 -17.98 -11.04
CA THR A 235 9.93 -17.76 -9.58
C THR A 235 10.99 -16.77 -9.10
N GLY A 236 11.91 -16.39 -9.96
CA GLY A 236 13.05 -15.52 -9.64
C GLY A 236 12.90 -14.07 -10.06
N LYS A 237 11.88 -13.76 -10.87
CA LYS A 237 11.67 -12.42 -11.44
C LYS A 237 10.20 -12.04 -11.40
N PRO A 238 9.86 -10.76 -11.16
CA PRO A 238 8.51 -10.29 -11.42
C PRO A 238 8.18 -10.39 -12.92
N THR A 239 6.90 -10.55 -13.26
CA THR A 239 6.45 -10.71 -14.65
C THR A 239 5.52 -9.57 -15.07
N LEU A 240 5.77 -9.02 -16.28
CA LEU A 240 4.84 -8.15 -16.98
C LEU A 240 4.24 -8.90 -18.18
N ILE A 241 2.92 -9.05 -18.21
CA ILE A 241 2.15 -9.56 -19.34
C ILE A 241 1.59 -8.37 -20.10
N CYS A 242 2.09 -8.11 -21.32
CA CYS A 242 1.60 -7.00 -22.16
C CYS A 242 0.40 -7.50 -22.98
N CYS A 243 -0.81 -7.10 -22.57
CA CYS A 243 -2.06 -7.53 -23.18
C CYS A 243 -2.55 -6.48 -24.17
N LYS A 244 -2.58 -6.81 -25.45
CA LYS A 244 -3.27 -6.00 -26.46
C LYS A 244 -4.77 -6.10 -26.27
N THR A 245 -5.39 -4.96 -25.99
CA THR A 245 -6.84 -4.86 -25.79
C THR A 245 -7.45 -3.74 -26.61
N VAL A 246 -8.77 -3.68 -26.59
CA VAL A 246 -9.55 -2.58 -27.19
C VAL A 246 -10.34 -1.93 -26.07
N ILE A 247 -10.02 -0.68 -25.75
CA ILE A 247 -10.79 0.10 -24.78
C ILE A 247 -12.26 0.17 -25.21
N GLY A 248 -13.21 -0.03 -24.29
CA GLY A 248 -14.63 -0.02 -24.62
C GLY A 248 -15.07 -1.17 -25.52
N PHE A 249 -14.38 -2.32 -25.47
CA PHE A 249 -14.65 -3.50 -26.30
C PHE A 249 -16.14 -3.87 -26.33
N GLY A 250 -16.65 -4.02 -27.55
CA GLY A 250 -18.06 -4.33 -27.81
C GLY A 250 -18.96 -3.11 -28.05
N SER A 251 -18.47 -1.88 -27.87
CA SER A 251 -19.18 -0.65 -28.22
C SER A 251 -18.96 -0.32 -29.71
N PRO A 252 -19.96 -0.44 -30.57
CA PRO A 252 -19.76 -0.36 -32.03
C PRO A 252 -19.17 0.98 -32.52
N ASN A 253 -19.52 2.08 -31.86
CA ASN A 253 -19.12 3.41 -32.31
C ASN A 253 -18.03 4.06 -31.46
N LYS A 254 -17.80 3.56 -30.22
CA LYS A 254 -16.89 4.19 -29.24
C LYS A 254 -15.70 3.33 -28.85
N GLN A 255 -15.68 2.02 -29.15
CA GLN A 255 -14.51 1.19 -28.84
C GLN A 255 -13.25 1.68 -29.56
N GLY A 256 -12.10 1.58 -28.90
CA GLY A 256 -10.81 2.02 -29.43
C GLY A 256 -10.62 3.54 -29.47
N LYS A 257 -11.48 4.31 -28.78
CA LYS A 257 -11.44 5.77 -28.77
C LYS A 257 -11.52 6.31 -27.33
N GLU A 258 -11.04 7.53 -27.14
CA GLU A 258 -11.11 8.26 -25.87
C GLU A 258 -12.52 8.55 -25.39
N ASP A 259 -13.51 8.60 -26.30
CA ASP A 259 -14.93 8.84 -25.97
C ASP A 259 -15.52 7.89 -24.93
N CYS A 260 -14.98 6.67 -24.81
CA CYS A 260 -15.40 5.72 -23.80
C CYS A 260 -14.46 5.64 -22.60
N HIS A 261 -13.37 6.40 -22.58
CA HIS A 261 -12.40 6.34 -21.48
C HIS A 261 -13.03 6.83 -20.17
N GLY A 262 -13.53 8.06 -20.14
CA GLY A 262 -13.96 8.75 -18.92
C GLY A 262 -15.38 9.30 -18.93
N ALA A 263 -16.25 8.80 -19.81
CA ALA A 263 -17.62 9.26 -19.94
C ALA A 263 -18.61 8.09 -20.15
N PRO A 264 -19.87 8.25 -19.74
CA PRO A 264 -20.92 7.29 -20.05
C PRO A 264 -21.06 7.06 -21.57
N LEU A 265 -21.40 5.83 -21.97
CA LEU A 265 -21.57 5.52 -23.38
C LEU A 265 -22.78 6.23 -24.01
N GLY A 266 -23.81 6.53 -23.22
CA GLY A 266 -25.10 7.04 -23.69
C GLY A 266 -26.09 5.92 -24.01
N ALA A 267 -27.39 6.21 -23.90
CA ALA A 267 -28.45 5.19 -23.98
C ALA A 267 -28.48 4.45 -25.33
N ASP A 268 -28.30 5.17 -26.44
CA ASP A 268 -28.29 4.59 -27.77
C ASP A 268 -27.09 3.66 -27.98
N GLU A 269 -25.91 4.09 -27.52
CA GLU A 269 -24.67 3.29 -27.62
C GLU A 269 -24.71 2.06 -26.71
N ILE A 270 -25.31 2.14 -25.51
CA ILE A 270 -25.55 0.98 -24.65
C ILE A 270 -26.46 -0.04 -25.33
N THR A 271 -27.51 0.42 -25.98
CA THR A 271 -28.43 -0.45 -26.74
C THR A 271 -27.69 -1.17 -27.86
N ALA A 272 -26.88 -0.44 -28.62
CA ALA A 272 -26.04 -0.99 -29.68
C ALA A 272 -24.97 -1.96 -29.13
N THR A 273 -24.34 -1.62 -28.01
CA THR A 273 -23.36 -2.45 -27.33
C THR A 273 -23.95 -3.77 -26.84
N ARG A 274 -25.13 -3.74 -26.22
CA ARG A 274 -25.85 -4.97 -25.82
C ARG A 274 -26.12 -5.87 -27.02
N ALA A 275 -26.58 -5.30 -28.12
CA ALA A 275 -26.83 -6.07 -29.36
C ALA A 275 -25.53 -6.67 -29.92
N ALA A 276 -24.42 -5.91 -29.95
CA ALA A 276 -23.12 -6.39 -30.43
C ALA A 276 -22.53 -7.50 -29.56
N LEU A 277 -22.71 -7.41 -28.23
CA LEU A 277 -22.25 -8.42 -27.26
C LEU A 277 -23.19 -9.63 -27.18
N GLY A 278 -24.37 -9.61 -27.82
CA GLY A 278 -25.40 -10.62 -27.65
C GLY A 278 -26.03 -10.66 -26.24
N TRP A 279 -25.95 -9.56 -25.49
CA TRP A 279 -26.43 -9.42 -24.11
C TRP A 279 -27.85 -8.85 -24.08
N SER A 280 -28.86 -9.73 -24.03
CA SER A 280 -30.28 -9.35 -24.12
C SER A 280 -30.94 -9.02 -22.79
N HIS A 281 -30.21 -9.10 -21.67
CA HIS A 281 -30.74 -8.90 -20.33
C HIS A 281 -30.90 -7.42 -20.00
N ALA A 282 -31.80 -7.10 -19.06
CA ALA A 282 -32.06 -5.75 -18.61
C ALA A 282 -30.82 -5.18 -17.84
N PRO A 283 -30.74 -3.85 -17.66
CA PRO A 283 -29.70 -3.26 -16.85
C PRO A 283 -29.61 -3.88 -15.43
N PHE A 284 -28.38 -4.19 -14.99
CA PHE A 284 -28.09 -4.87 -13.73
C PHE A 284 -28.68 -6.29 -13.57
N GLU A 285 -29.21 -6.86 -14.60
CA GLU A 285 -29.66 -8.24 -14.60
C GLU A 285 -28.54 -9.17 -15.06
N VAL A 286 -28.15 -10.11 -14.20
CA VAL A 286 -27.19 -11.17 -14.52
C VAL A 286 -27.90 -12.51 -14.41
N PRO A 287 -27.94 -13.32 -15.47
CA PRO A 287 -28.57 -14.64 -15.47
C PRO A 287 -27.97 -15.56 -14.40
N GLU A 288 -28.81 -16.48 -13.92
CA GLU A 288 -28.41 -17.40 -12.83
C GLU A 288 -27.23 -18.31 -13.21
N ASP A 289 -27.20 -18.82 -14.43
CA ASP A 289 -26.11 -19.66 -14.93
C ASP A 289 -24.78 -18.90 -15.02
N ILE A 290 -24.81 -17.61 -15.37
CA ILE A 290 -23.64 -16.72 -15.38
C ILE A 290 -23.19 -16.42 -13.94
N ARG A 291 -24.14 -16.10 -13.05
CA ARG A 291 -23.82 -15.93 -11.61
C ARG A 291 -23.19 -17.18 -11.01
N ASN A 292 -23.71 -18.35 -11.34
CA ASN A 292 -23.17 -19.62 -10.89
C ASN A 292 -21.76 -19.88 -11.47
N GLY A 293 -21.49 -19.44 -12.70
CA GLY A 293 -20.18 -19.52 -13.34
C GLY A 293 -19.11 -18.63 -12.69
N TRP A 294 -19.52 -17.55 -12.03
CA TRP A 294 -18.64 -16.64 -11.31
C TRP A 294 -18.48 -16.94 -9.82
N ASN A 295 -19.47 -17.59 -9.20
CA ASN A 295 -19.52 -17.77 -7.75
C ASN A 295 -18.33 -18.58 -7.24
N SER A 296 -17.43 -17.92 -6.53
CA SER A 296 -16.21 -18.50 -5.98
C SER A 296 -16.30 -18.83 -4.48
N VAL A 297 -17.44 -18.69 -3.83
CA VAL A 297 -17.60 -18.88 -2.37
C VAL A 297 -17.14 -20.25 -1.91
N GLU A 298 -17.62 -21.33 -2.53
CA GLU A 298 -17.25 -22.68 -2.13
C GLU A 298 -15.81 -23.06 -2.53
N LYS A 299 -15.33 -22.57 -3.67
CA LYS A 299 -13.93 -22.70 -4.10
C LYS A 299 -13.00 -22.01 -3.08
N GLY A 300 -13.36 -20.79 -2.68
CA GLY A 300 -12.59 -20.00 -1.70
C GLY A 300 -12.57 -20.63 -0.32
N LYS A 301 -13.71 -21.07 0.21
CA LYS A 301 -13.78 -21.82 1.48
C LYS A 301 -12.91 -23.08 1.46
N THR A 302 -12.87 -23.76 0.31
CA THR A 302 -12.05 -24.98 0.16
C THR A 302 -10.56 -24.65 0.15
N ALA A 303 -10.15 -23.60 -0.55
CA ALA A 303 -8.76 -23.13 -0.58
C ALA A 303 -8.28 -22.73 0.82
N GLU A 304 -9.07 -21.92 1.53
CA GLU A 304 -8.74 -21.51 2.90
C GLU A 304 -8.67 -22.72 3.86
N ARG A 305 -9.63 -23.66 3.80
CA ARG A 305 -9.59 -24.88 4.61
C ARG A 305 -8.35 -25.71 4.34
N THR A 306 -7.92 -25.83 3.09
CA THR A 306 -6.69 -26.52 2.73
C THR A 306 -5.47 -25.83 3.35
N TRP A 307 -5.44 -24.51 3.33
CA TRP A 307 -4.39 -23.74 3.99
C TRP A 307 -4.43 -23.89 5.52
N GLN A 308 -5.62 -23.92 6.14
CA GLN A 308 -5.78 -24.16 7.58
C GLN A 308 -5.21 -25.52 7.99
N GLN A 309 -5.41 -26.56 7.17
CA GLN A 309 -4.80 -27.87 7.41
C GLN A 309 -3.26 -27.83 7.35
N LYS A 310 -2.70 -27.05 6.39
CA LYS A 310 -1.25 -26.81 6.36
C LYS A 310 -0.77 -26.08 7.60
N LEU A 311 -1.52 -25.10 8.09
CA LEU A 311 -1.21 -24.34 9.30
C LEU A 311 -1.24 -25.22 10.55
N GLU A 312 -2.19 -26.14 10.67
CA GLU A 312 -2.26 -27.12 11.77
C GLU A 312 -1.04 -28.05 11.77
N ALA A 313 -0.65 -28.56 10.60
CA ALA A 313 0.55 -29.39 10.45
C ALA A 313 1.83 -28.59 10.79
N TYR A 314 1.91 -27.36 10.31
CA TYR A 314 3.00 -26.43 10.62
C TYR A 314 3.08 -26.13 12.13
N SER A 315 1.94 -25.86 12.77
CA SER A 315 1.86 -25.58 14.22
C SER A 315 2.31 -26.77 15.06
N THR A 316 2.09 -27.99 14.59
CA THR A 316 2.56 -29.20 15.24
C THR A 316 4.08 -29.37 15.09
N ALA A 317 4.62 -29.09 13.91
CA ALA A 317 6.05 -29.26 13.61
C ALA A 317 6.91 -28.07 14.11
N HIS A 318 6.38 -26.86 14.09
CA HIS A 318 7.06 -25.59 14.36
C HIS A 318 6.20 -24.70 15.28
N PRO A 319 5.93 -25.11 16.55
CA PRO A 319 4.97 -24.40 17.39
C PRO A 319 5.34 -22.97 17.75
N GLN A 320 6.63 -22.65 17.90
CA GLN A 320 7.07 -21.31 18.26
C GLN A 320 6.91 -20.34 17.06
N GLU A 321 7.34 -20.78 15.89
CA GLU A 321 7.21 -20.01 14.64
C GLU A 321 5.74 -19.81 14.27
N SER A 322 4.90 -20.80 14.49
CA SER A 322 3.46 -20.68 14.23
C SER A 322 2.79 -19.64 15.12
N VAL A 323 3.08 -19.65 16.43
CA VAL A 323 2.56 -18.64 17.37
C VAL A 323 3.00 -17.24 16.94
N GLU A 324 4.27 -17.09 16.57
CA GLU A 324 4.81 -15.80 16.12
C GLU A 324 4.19 -15.33 14.79
N LEU A 325 4.02 -16.23 13.81
CA LEU A 325 3.36 -15.90 12.54
C LEU A 325 1.93 -15.42 12.78
N ILE A 326 1.15 -16.15 13.58
CA ILE A 326 -0.23 -15.82 13.91
C ILE A 326 -0.30 -14.45 14.61
N ARG A 327 0.58 -14.21 15.61
CA ARG A 327 0.68 -12.93 16.30
C ARG A 327 0.94 -11.77 15.32
N ARG A 328 1.90 -11.94 14.41
CA ARG A 328 2.21 -10.90 13.41
C ARG A 328 1.04 -10.65 12.46
N LEU A 329 0.39 -11.70 11.98
CA LEU A 329 -0.75 -11.59 11.07
C LEU A 329 -1.98 -10.98 11.74
N SER A 330 -2.18 -11.19 13.05
CA SER A 330 -3.21 -10.48 13.83
C SER A 330 -2.82 -9.05 14.16
N GLY A 331 -1.54 -8.74 13.94
CA GLY A 331 -0.94 -7.45 14.20
C GLY A 331 -0.79 -7.15 15.71
N GLU A 332 -0.85 -8.08 16.61
CA GLU A 332 -0.61 -7.90 18.04
C GLU A 332 0.87 -7.65 18.32
N LEU A 333 1.17 -6.72 19.23
CA LEU A 333 2.53 -6.50 19.72
C LEU A 333 2.94 -7.60 20.69
N PRO A 334 4.25 -7.89 20.85
CA PRO A 334 4.73 -8.75 21.91
C PRO A 334 4.25 -8.27 23.29
N ALA A 335 3.81 -9.20 24.13
CA ALA A 335 3.13 -8.91 25.40
C ALA A 335 3.94 -8.00 26.35
N ASN A 336 5.26 -8.08 26.29
CA ASN A 336 6.17 -7.29 27.13
C ASN A 336 6.58 -5.94 26.50
N PHE A 337 6.26 -5.68 25.24
CA PHE A 337 6.72 -4.48 24.51
C PHE A 337 6.45 -3.17 25.28
N ALA A 338 5.22 -2.97 25.75
CA ALA A 338 4.86 -1.73 26.43
C ALA A 338 5.70 -1.51 27.71
N ALA A 339 5.91 -2.54 28.51
CA ALA A 339 6.70 -2.47 29.77
C ALA A 339 8.18 -2.19 29.50
N ASP A 340 8.76 -2.86 28.50
CA ASP A 340 10.16 -2.68 28.12
C ASP A 340 10.40 -1.31 27.50
N ALA A 341 9.45 -0.81 26.67
CA ALA A 341 9.50 0.55 26.13
C ALA A 341 9.41 1.62 27.23
N ASP A 342 8.54 1.44 28.21
CA ASP A 342 8.44 2.36 29.35
C ASP A 342 9.72 2.33 30.22
N ALA A 343 10.35 1.18 30.37
CA ALA A 343 11.63 1.07 31.04
C ALA A 343 12.74 1.83 30.30
N TYR A 344 12.76 1.73 28.97
CA TYR A 344 13.71 2.48 28.13
C TYR A 344 13.48 4.00 28.21
N ILE A 345 12.23 4.46 28.21
CA ILE A 345 11.88 5.88 28.36
C ILE A 345 12.42 6.42 29.71
N ARG A 346 12.23 5.68 30.80
CA ARG A 346 12.78 6.03 32.13
C ARG A 346 14.31 6.10 32.10
N ALA A 347 14.97 5.13 31.48
CA ALA A 347 16.42 5.12 31.34
C ALA A 347 16.95 6.33 30.55
N CYS A 348 16.23 6.78 29.49
CA CYS A 348 16.56 8.00 28.76
C CYS A 348 16.46 9.25 29.67
N GLN A 349 15.42 9.32 30.52
CA GLN A 349 15.22 10.43 31.46
C GLN A 349 16.34 10.48 32.52
N GLU A 350 16.70 9.33 33.07
CA GLU A 350 17.76 9.20 34.07
C GLU A 350 19.16 9.56 33.51
N LYS A 351 19.41 9.14 32.26
CA LYS A 351 20.69 9.35 31.60
C LYS A 351 20.96 10.81 31.24
N GLY A 352 19.93 11.54 30.80
CA GLY A 352 20.01 12.96 30.52
C GLY A 352 20.98 13.36 29.41
N ASP A 353 21.06 12.57 28.32
CA ASP A 353 22.02 12.81 27.23
C ASP A 353 21.70 14.09 26.43
N THR A 354 22.76 14.84 26.11
CA THR A 354 22.72 15.91 25.10
C THR A 354 23.20 15.36 23.76
N ILE A 355 22.26 14.94 22.92
CA ILE A 355 22.54 14.31 21.62
C ILE A 355 21.58 14.82 20.55
N ALA A 356 21.96 14.63 19.27
CA ALA A 356 21.05 14.90 18.16
C ALA A 356 19.82 14.00 18.25
N SER A 357 18.62 14.53 17.99
CA SER A 357 17.40 13.71 18.08
C SER A 357 17.37 12.59 17.05
N ARG A 358 18.03 12.73 15.85
CA ARG A 358 18.23 11.60 14.92
C ARG A 358 19.08 10.48 15.54
N LYS A 359 20.06 10.80 16.43
CA LYS A 359 20.83 9.79 17.16
C LYS A 359 20.00 9.16 18.26
N ALA A 360 19.15 9.94 18.94
CA ALA A 360 18.18 9.41 19.88
C ALA A 360 17.20 8.43 19.17
N SER A 361 16.77 8.76 17.96
CA SER A 361 15.96 7.86 17.11
C SER A 361 16.69 6.53 16.82
N GLN A 362 17.99 6.56 16.44
CA GLN A 362 18.77 5.33 16.27
C GLN A 362 18.86 4.51 17.55
N ASN A 363 19.05 5.18 18.70
CA ASN A 363 19.10 4.51 19.99
C ASN A 363 17.74 3.85 20.33
N CYS A 364 16.62 4.44 19.91
CA CYS A 364 15.29 3.81 20.01
C CYS A 364 15.20 2.54 19.15
N LEU A 365 15.72 2.56 17.91
CA LEU A 365 15.79 1.38 17.06
C LEU A 365 16.67 0.28 17.67
N ASP A 366 17.81 0.64 18.29
CA ASP A 366 18.67 -0.30 19.02
C ASP A 366 17.96 -0.93 20.24
N ALA A 367 17.04 -0.19 20.88
CA ALA A 367 16.31 -0.65 22.06
C ALA A 367 15.03 -1.43 21.70
N TYR A 368 14.23 -0.92 20.76
CA TYR A 368 12.92 -1.50 20.41
C TYR A 368 13.02 -2.58 19.34
N GLY A 369 13.97 -2.48 18.40
CA GLY A 369 14.14 -3.44 17.31
C GLY A 369 14.29 -4.90 17.78
N PRO A 370 15.10 -5.20 18.81
CA PRO A 370 15.19 -6.56 19.35
C PRO A 370 13.89 -7.10 19.98
N LEU A 371 12.98 -6.21 20.36
CA LEU A 371 11.68 -6.57 20.92
C LEU A 371 10.62 -6.86 19.85
N LEU A 372 10.86 -6.42 18.60
CA LEU A 372 9.90 -6.39 17.51
C LEU A 372 10.46 -7.11 16.28
N PRO A 373 10.40 -8.44 16.23
CA PRO A 373 10.89 -9.19 15.06
C PRO A 373 10.13 -8.87 13.76
N GLU A 374 8.95 -8.25 13.85
CA GLU A 374 8.16 -7.73 12.74
C GLU A 374 8.59 -6.33 12.25
N LEU A 375 9.55 -5.68 12.92
CA LEU A 375 10.00 -4.35 12.51
C LEU A 375 10.84 -4.43 11.24
N ILE A 376 10.35 -3.84 10.16
CA ILE A 376 11.07 -3.72 8.88
C ILE A 376 11.29 -2.26 8.54
N GLY A 377 12.51 -1.89 8.21
CA GLY A 377 12.84 -0.51 7.97
C GLY A 377 13.64 -0.25 6.71
N GLY A 378 13.91 1.02 6.43
CA GLY A 378 14.73 1.40 5.30
C GLY A 378 14.98 2.90 5.22
N SER A 379 15.70 3.30 4.18
CA SER A 379 15.98 4.70 3.88
C SER A 379 16.14 4.91 2.38
N ALA A 380 15.75 6.09 1.89
CA ALA A 380 15.98 6.52 0.52
C ALA A 380 17.43 6.99 0.33
N ASP A 381 18.37 6.04 0.33
CA ASP A 381 19.82 6.24 0.15
C ASP A 381 20.51 7.16 1.20
N LEU A 382 19.87 7.38 2.34
CA LEU A 382 20.35 8.28 3.40
C LEU A 382 20.56 7.56 4.75
N ALA A 383 20.72 6.25 4.76
CA ALA A 383 20.78 5.42 5.97
C ALA A 383 21.83 5.92 6.99
N GLY A 384 23.02 6.28 6.52
CA GLY A 384 24.10 6.83 7.36
C GLY A 384 23.83 8.24 7.88
N SER A 385 23.06 9.05 7.13
CA SER A 385 22.69 10.41 7.54
C SER A 385 21.46 10.43 8.43
N ASN A 386 20.46 9.62 8.13
CA ASN A 386 19.22 9.49 8.92
C ASN A 386 19.44 8.66 10.19
N LEU A 387 20.54 7.90 10.26
CA LEU A 387 20.86 6.98 11.36
C LEU A 387 19.75 5.94 11.57
N THR A 388 19.35 5.26 10.48
CA THR A 388 18.26 4.27 10.47
C THR A 388 18.74 2.83 10.45
N ILE A 389 20.03 2.59 10.16
CA ILE A 389 20.67 1.30 10.40
C ILE A 389 20.97 1.18 11.90
N TRP A 390 20.49 0.11 12.51
CA TRP A 390 20.69 -0.23 13.91
C TRP A 390 21.39 -1.58 14.04
N LYS A 391 21.79 -1.98 15.26
CA LYS A 391 22.66 -3.16 15.49
C LYS A 391 22.10 -4.49 14.98
N GLY A 392 20.76 -4.63 14.93
CA GLY A 392 20.09 -5.81 14.42
C GLY A 392 19.65 -5.70 12.97
N SER A 393 20.02 -4.65 12.24
CA SER A 393 19.67 -4.50 10.83
C SER A 393 20.36 -5.56 9.98
N LYS A 394 19.56 -6.28 9.18
CA LYS A 394 20.00 -7.23 8.16
C LYS A 394 19.35 -6.85 6.84
N SER A 395 20.15 -6.64 5.80
CA SER A 395 19.65 -6.25 4.47
C SER A 395 18.76 -7.34 3.86
N VAL A 396 17.69 -6.92 3.21
CA VAL A 396 16.86 -7.75 2.33
C VAL A 396 17.46 -7.68 0.93
N SER A 397 17.68 -8.83 0.29
CA SER A 397 18.15 -8.93 -1.10
C SER A 397 17.37 -9.98 -1.88
N ALA A 398 17.67 -10.13 -3.17
CA ALA A 398 17.08 -11.18 -4.01
C ALA A 398 17.46 -12.57 -3.49
N GLU A 399 18.71 -12.74 -3.04
CA GLU A 399 19.29 -14.02 -2.58
C GLU A 399 18.91 -14.34 -1.12
N ASP A 400 18.74 -13.32 -0.29
CA ASP A 400 18.36 -13.48 1.12
C ASP A 400 17.32 -12.44 1.54
N ALA A 401 16.08 -12.88 1.52
CA ALA A 401 14.95 -12.06 1.93
C ALA A 401 14.61 -12.19 3.44
N SER A 402 15.38 -12.93 4.25
CA SER A 402 15.09 -13.10 5.67
C SER A 402 15.46 -11.87 6.53
N GLY A 403 15.95 -10.79 5.91
CA GLY A 403 16.34 -9.56 6.57
C GLY A 403 15.15 -8.69 7.03
N ASN A 404 15.50 -7.53 7.58
CA ASN A 404 14.56 -6.53 8.11
C ASN A 404 14.90 -5.09 7.68
N TYR A 405 15.80 -4.92 6.72
CA TYR A 405 16.21 -3.60 6.24
C TYR A 405 16.21 -3.54 4.71
N LEU A 406 15.43 -2.60 4.16
CA LEU A 406 15.29 -2.34 2.72
C LEU A 406 16.16 -1.14 2.30
N HIS A 407 17.04 -1.35 1.35
CA HIS A 407 17.77 -0.26 0.69
C HIS A 407 16.93 0.25 -0.49
N TYR A 408 16.13 1.29 -0.24
CA TYR A 408 15.24 1.83 -1.29
C TYR A 408 16.00 2.54 -2.43
N GLY A 409 17.25 3.00 -2.17
CA GLY A 409 17.94 3.91 -3.06
C GLY A 409 17.28 5.29 -3.10
N VAL A 410 17.65 6.15 -4.03
CA VAL A 410 17.07 7.50 -4.19
C VAL A 410 15.68 7.38 -4.83
N ARG A 411 14.69 6.96 -4.01
CA ARG A 411 13.31 6.65 -4.43
C ARG A 411 12.32 6.98 -3.30
N GLU A 412 12.23 8.24 -2.91
CA GLU A 412 11.39 8.68 -1.78
C GLU A 412 9.91 8.35 -2.01
N PHE A 413 9.41 8.57 -3.22
CA PHE A 413 8.01 8.33 -3.53
C PHE A 413 7.68 6.84 -3.52
N ALA A 414 8.48 6.03 -4.19
CA ALA A 414 8.29 4.58 -4.17
C ALA A 414 8.48 4.02 -2.75
N MET A 415 9.47 4.49 -1.98
CA MET A 415 9.67 4.07 -0.59
C MET A 415 8.37 4.22 0.21
N ALA A 416 7.78 5.42 0.20
CA ALA A 416 6.57 5.68 0.98
C ALA A 416 5.37 4.85 0.49
N ALA A 417 5.21 4.66 -0.81
CA ALA A 417 4.12 3.83 -1.35
C ALA A 417 4.36 2.32 -1.18
N ILE A 418 5.61 1.83 -1.24
CA ILE A 418 5.97 0.44 -0.89
C ILE A 418 5.66 0.19 0.59
N MET A 419 5.98 1.14 1.47
CA MET A 419 5.62 1.06 2.89
C MET A 419 4.11 0.90 3.08
N ASN A 420 3.30 1.64 2.33
CA ASN A 420 1.84 1.47 2.34
C ASN A 420 1.45 0.05 1.92
N GLY A 421 2.08 -0.50 0.89
CA GLY A 421 1.84 -1.88 0.45
C GLY A 421 2.22 -2.93 1.49
N ILE A 422 3.34 -2.75 2.19
CA ILE A 422 3.77 -3.63 3.30
C ILE A 422 2.75 -3.56 4.45
N ALA A 423 2.28 -2.35 4.80
CA ALA A 423 1.28 -2.18 5.86
C ALA A 423 -0.06 -2.84 5.49
N LEU A 424 -0.54 -2.66 4.26
CA LEU A 424 -1.77 -3.26 3.74
C LEU A 424 -1.71 -4.80 3.68
N HIS A 425 -0.54 -5.35 3.40
CA HIS A 425 -0.34 -6.80 3.43
C HIS A 425 -0.47 -7.37 4.85
N GLY A 426 0.04 -6.65 5.84
CA GLY A 426 0.11 -7.07 7.24
C GLY A 426 1.34 -7.93 7.57
N GLY A 427 1.51 -8.23 8.86
CA GLY A 427 2.63 -9.02 9.36
C GLY A 427 3.89 -8.22 9.70
N PHE A 428 3.89 -6.91 9.46
CA PHE A 428 5.03 -6.01 9.69
C PHE A 428 4.61 -4.69 10.30
N ILE A 429 5.56 -4.08 11.04
CA ILE A 429 5.57 -2.67 11.38
C ILE A 429 6.69 -2.05 10.54
N ASN A 430 6.36 -1.12 9.65
CA ASN A 430 7.33 -0.57 8.73
C ASN A 430 7.77 0.85 9.10
N TYR A 431 9.04 1.19 8.82
CA TYR A 431 9.52 2.55 8.84
C TYR A 431 10.38 2.86 7.61
N GLY A 432 10.35 4.11 7.16
CA GLY A 432 11.17 4.57 6.06
C GLY A 432 11.64 6.00 6.28
N ALA A 433 12.87 6.29 5.86
CA ALA A 433 13.52 7.54 6.20
C ALA A 433 14.06 8.30 4.98
N THR A 434 13.98 9.62 5.10
CA THR A 434 14.64 10.57 4.21
C THR A 434 14.86 11.89 4.96
N PHE A 435 15.44 12.92 4.31
CA PHE A 435 15.47 14.27 4.90
C PHE A 435 14.07 14.90 4.86
N LEU A 436 13.79 15.79 5.80
CA LEU A 436 12.49 16.46 5.88
C LEU A 436 12.17 17.23 4.59
N VAL A 437 13.14 17.87 3.96
CA VAL A 437 12.98 18.57 2.70
C VAL A 437 12.47 17.65 1.58
N PHE A 438 12.82 16.37 1.61
CA PHE A 438 12.40 15.40 0.59
C PHE A 438 11.03 14.79 0.83
N VAL A 439 10.30 15.25 1.87
CA VAL A 439 8.88 14.90 2.00
C VAL A 439 8.06 15.33 0.79
N ASP A 440 8.49 16.38 0.09
CA ASP A 440 7.82 16.86 -1.12
C ASP A 440 7.84 15.82 -2.24
N TYR A 441 8.90 14.99 -2.34
CA TYR A 441 8.93 13.87 -3.30
C TYR A 441 7.95 12.75 -2.93
N CYS A 442 7.77 12.45 -1.64
CA CYS A 442 6.93 11.34 -1.19
C CYS A 442 5.53 11.76 -0.68
N ARG A 443 5.21 13.04 -0.73
CA ARG A 443 4.00 13.63 -0.14
C ARG A 443 2.71 12.92 -0.52
N ASN A 444 2.57 12.54 -1.78
CA ASN A 444 1.37 11.83 -2.25
C ASN A 444 1.17 10.48 -1.55
N ALA A 445 2.23 9.69 -1.40
CA ALA A 445 2.16 8.39 -0.74
C ALA A 445 1.97 8.52 0.78
N VAL A 446 2.59 9.54 1.41
CA VAL A 446 2.38 9.87 2.83
C VAL A 446 0.91 10.23 3.08
N ARG A 447 0.30 11.04 2.19
CA ARG A 447 -1.12 11.35 2.24
C ARG A 447 -1.99 10.10 2.06
N MET A 448 -1.61 9.17 1.17
CA MET A 448 -2.35 7.92 0.95
C MET A 448 -2.27 6.99 2.17
N ALA A 449 -1.14 6.94 2.89
CA ALA A 449 -1.06 6.23 4.17
C ALA A 449 -2.12 6.73 5.17
N ALA A 450 -2.27 8.05 5.28
CA ALA A 450 -3.25 8.67 6.15
C ALA A 450 -4.69 8.41 5.71
N LEU A 451 -4.98 8.48 4.42
CA LEU A 451 -6.29 8.20 3.83
C LEU A 451 -6.71 6.74 4.07
N MET A 452 -5.80 5.80 3.84
CA MET A 452 -6.03 4.38 4.05
C MET A 452 -5.92 3.94 5.52
N LYS A 453 -5.60 4.85 6.44
CA LYS A 453 -5.41 4.59 7.88
C LYS A 453 -4.32 3.54 8.15
N GLN A 454 -3.24 3.55 7.35
CA GLN A 454 -2.19 2.55 7.47
C GLN A 454 -1.11 2.96 8.46
N GLN A 455 -0.67 2.00 9.26
CA GLN A 455 0.47 2.15 10.15
C GLN A 455 1.77 2.18 9.33
N SER A 456 2.22 3.38 8.96
CA SER A 456 3.53 3.62 8.35
C SER A 456 4.28 4.67 9.17
N ILE A 457 5.52 4.39 9.52
CA ILE A 457 6.35 5.30 10.34
C ILE A 457 7.34 6.01 9.43
N PHE A 458 7.10 7.29 9.18
CA PHE A 458 7.97 8.12 8.38
C PHE A 458 8.99 8.84 9.26
N VAL A 459 10.27 8.59 9.02
CA VAL A 459 11.38 9.20 9.76
C VAL A 459 11.99 10.29 8.91
N PHE A 460 11.77 11.55 9.30
CA PHE A 460 12.31 12.72 8.60
C PHE A 460 13.38 13.39 9.46
N THR A 461 14.58 13.55 8.90
CA THR A 461 15.72 14.12 9.65
C THR A 461 16.19 15.43 9.05
N HIS A 462 17.14 16.09 9.73
CA HIS A 462 17.72 17.39 9.33
C HIS A 462 16.74 18.56 9.42
N ASP A 463 15.80 18.48 10.37
CA ASP A 463 14.87 19.55 10.70
C ASP A 463 15.57 20.61 11.55
N SER A 464 16.05 21.67 10.93
CA SER A 464 16.51 22.87 11.64
C SER A 464 16.95 23.96 10.66
N ILE A 465 16.71 25.22 11.00
CA ILE A 465 17.15 26.39 10.21
C ILE A 465 18.68 26.48 10.14
N GLY A 466 19.38 26.07 11.20
CA GLY A 466 20.84 26.24 11.29
C GLY A 466 21.67 25.16 10.62
N LEU A 467 21.17 23.94 10.50
CA LEU A 467 21.87 22.75 9.99
C LEU A 467 21.02 21.89 9.06
N GLY A 468 19.84 22.36 8.71
CA GLY A 468 18.93 21.70 7.79
C GLY A 468 18.78 22.49 6.50
N GLU A 469 18.14 21.87 5.55
CA GLU A 469 17.80 22.45 4.27
C GLU A 469 16.32 22.92 4.24
N ASP A 470 15.66 22.85 5.42
CA ASP A 470 14.21 22.84 5.52
C ASP A 470 13.62 24.16 5.98
N GLY A 471 12.51 24.49 5.34
CA GLY A 471 11.63 25.54 5.79
C GLY A 471 10.41 25.02 6.58
N PRO A 472 9.69 25.90 7.27
CA PRO A 472 8.51 25.54 8.06
C PRO A 472 7.33 24.98 7.24
N THR A 473 7.36 25.10 5.92
CA THR A 473 6.29 24.64 5.02
C THR A 473 6.09 23.13 5.05
N HIS A 474 7.17 22.34 5.18
CA HIS A 474 7.11 20.87 5.24
C HIS A 474 6.35 20.39 6.50
N LEU A 475 6.68 20.98 7.67
CA LEU A 475 5.97 20.70 8.92
C LEU A 475 4.49 21.06 8.85
N THR A 476 4.18 22.23 8.29
CA THR A 476 2.79 22.67 8.09
C THR A 476 2.04 21.68 7.22
N GLY A 477 2.63 21.23 6.11
CA GLY A 477 2.06 20.24 5.21
C GLY A 477 1.74 18.90 5.91
N LEU A 478 2.62 18.41 6.76
CA LEU A 478 2.39 17.20 7.54
C LEU A 478 1.29 17.39 8.60
N ARG A 479 1.32 18.50 9.35
CA ARG A 479 0.35 18.83 10.40
C ARG A 479 -1.06 19.04 9.87
N THR A 480 -1.21 19.52 8.63
CA THR A 480 -2.51 19.74 7.99
C THR A 480 -3.04 18.51 7.25
N THR A 481 -2.28 17.44 7.16
CA THR A 481 -2.74 16.17 6.57
C THR A 481 -3.67 15.47 7.57
N PRO A 482 -4.96 15.26 7.24
CA PRO A 482 -5.88 14.55 8.15
C PRO A 482 -5.36 13.17 8.51
N ASN A 483 -5.57 12.75 9.75
CA ASN A 483 -5.15 11.45 10.29
C ASN A 483 -3.62 11.22 10.33
N MET A 484 -2.80 12.26 10.17
CA MET A 484 -1.34 12.17 10.34
C MET A 484 -0.96 12.57 11.77
N ASN A 485 -0.22 11.70 12.49
CA ASN A 485 0.47 12.10 13.72
C ASN A 485 1.84 12.67 13.38
N THR A 486 2.10 13.90 13.81
CA THR A 486 3.37 14.58 13.56
C THR A 486 4.10 14.83 14.87
N TRP A 487 5.18 14.12 15.10
CA TRP A 487 6.04 14.22 16.29
C TRP A 487 7.32 14.99 15.97
N ARG A 488 7.67 15.95 16.79
CA ARG A 488 8.91 16.73 16.68
C ARG A 488 9.61 16.77 18.04
N PRO A 489 10.32 15.69 18.42
CA PRO A 489 10.93 15.53 19.72
C PRO A 489 12.05 16.52 19.99
N CYS A 490 12.14 17.02 21.24
CA CYS A 490 13.17 17.95 21.66
C CYS A 490 14.41 17.28 22.30
N ASP A 491 14.32 16.00 22.64
CA ASP A 491 15.42 15.23 23.26
C ASP A 491 15.22 13.70 23.14
N ALA A 492 16.06 12.93 23.81
CA ALA A 492 16.03 11.47 23.79
C ALA A 492 14.75 10.90 24.41
N VAL A 493 14.19 11.55 25.43
CA VAL A 493 12.97 11.09 26.13
C VAL A 493 11.75 11.22 25.22
N GLU A 494 11.55 12.40 24.64
CA GLU A 494 10.47 12.60 23.69
C GLU A 494 10.63 11.73 22.44
N SER A 495 11.86 11.47 21.98
CA SER A 495 12.14 10.57 20.86
C SER A 495 11.68 9.13 21.17
N ALA A 496 11.96 8.65 22.40
CA ALA A 496 11.55 7.32 22.84
C ALA A 496 10.01 7.19 22.94
N VAL A 497 9.34 8.21 23.49
CA VAL A 497 7.86 8.27 23.56
C VAL A 497 7.26 8.33 22.16
N ALA A 498 7.80 9.13 21.26
CA ALA A 498 7.30 9.26 19.89
C ALA A 498 7.40 7.94 19.10
N TRP A 499 8.52 7.22 19.22
CA TRP A 499 8.69 5.89 18.63
C TRP A 499 7.70 4.88 19.22
N LYS A 500 7.56 4.83 20.55
CA LYS A 500 6.57 3.95 21.22
C LYS A 500 5.15 4.25 20.69
N ALA A 501 4.75 5.51 20.68
CA ALA A 501 3.43 5.93 20.20
C ALA A 501 3.20 5.59 18.72
N ALA A 502 4.22 5.71 17.86
CA ALA A 502 4.13 5.36 16.45
C ALA A 502 4.01 3.83 16.24
N ILE A 503 4.72 3.02 17.04
CA ILE A 503 4.64 1.55 17.03
C ILE A 503 3.28 1.06 17.52
N GLU A 504 2.70 1.69 18.55
CA GLU A 504 1.41 1.32 19.11
C GLU A 504 0.22 1.80 18.27
N ARG A 505 0.41 2.80 17.42
CA ARG A 505 -0.65 3.36 16.59
C ARG A 505 -0.98 2.48 15.39
N ARG A 506 -2.24 2.04 15.27
CA ARG A 506 -2.72 1.13 14.24
C ARG A 506 -3.61 1.75 13.17
N ASP A 507 -4.16 2.92 13.45
CA ASP A 507 -5.21 3.55 12.68
C ASP A 507 -4.73 4.72 11.80
N GLY A 508 -3.42 4.80 11.58
CA GLY A 508 -2.85 5.82 10.73
C GLY A 508 -1.33 5.96 10.84
N PRO A 509 -0.72 6.74 9.95
CA PRO A 509 0.71 6.95 9.89
C PRO A 509 1.20 7.93 10.95
N SER A 510 2.49 7.82 11.26
CA SER A 510 3.22 8.75 12.13
C SER A 510 4.44 9.30 11.42
N ALA A 511 4.61 10.63 11.44
CA ALA A 511 5.81 11.32 11.01
C ALA A 511 6.67 11.69 12.23
N LEU A 512 7.87 11.15 12.30
CA LEU A 512 8.85 11.41 13.35
C LEU A 512 9.94 12.33 12.81
N ILE A 513 10.04 13.54 13.35
CA ILE A 513 10.87 14.61 12.81
C ILE A 513 12.03 14.90 13.74
N PHE A 514 13.24 14.73 13.23
CA PHE A 514 14.47 14.76 14.03
C PHE A 514 15.50 15.76 13.49
N SER A 515 16.27 16.35 14.42
CA SER A 515 17.34 17.28 14.12
C SER A 515 18.69 16.58 13.92
N ARG A 516 19.61 17.26 13.23
CA ARG A 516 21.01 16.86 13.09
C ARG A 516 21.87 17.39 14.24
N GLN A 517 21.58 18.58 14.76
CA GLN A 517 22.32 19.17 15.89
C GLN A 517 21.97 18.47 17.21
N ASN A 518 22.91 18.54 18.16
CA ASN A 518 22.66 18.07 19.51
C ASN A 518 21.62 18.97 20.21
N LEU A 519 20.72 18.35 20.93
CA LEU A 519 19.71 19.01 21.73
C LEU A 519 19.92 18.67 23.20
N PRO A 520 19.84 19.68 24.10
CA PRO A 520 20.01 19.45 25.52
C PRO A 520 18.81 18.71 26.11
N HIS A 521 19.10 17.79 27.01
CA HIS A 521 18.07 17.10 27.78
C HIS A 521 17.22 18.10 28.57
N GLN A 522 15.90 17.83 28.61
CA GLN A 522 14.96 18.56 29.42
C GLN A 522 14.56 17.71 30.64
N ALA A 523 14.86 18.20 31.84
CA ALA A 523 14.46 17.51 33.07
C ALA A 523 12.93 17.46 33.23
N ARG A 524 12.40 16.29 33.56
CA ARG A 524 10.97 16.05 33.75
C ARG A 524 10.73 15.17 34.95
N ASN A 525 9.63 15.40 35.64
CA ASN A 525 9.10 14.45 36.60
C ASN A 525 8.28 13.36 35.89
N GLU A 526 7.87 12.31 36.61
CA GLU A 526 7.12 11.17 36.05
C GLU A 526 5.78 11.60 35.39
N GLN A 527 5.09 12.59 35.97
CA GLN A 527 3.83 13.08 35.40
C GLN A 527 4.06 13.81 34.08
N GLN A 528 5.12 14.56 33.95
CA GLN A 528 5.52 15.25 32.73
C GLN A 528 5.95 14.26 31.65
N VAL A 529 6.73 13.23 32.00
CA VAL A 529 7.09 12.15 31.07
C VAL A 529 5.84 11.45 30.54
N ALA A 530 4.90 11.09 31.41
CA ALA A 530 3.62 10.48 31.01
C ALA A 530 2.75 11.42 30.13
N ALA A 531 2.88 12.73 30.32
CA ALA A 531 2.10 13.71 29.57
C ALA A 531 2.63 13.93 28.12
N ILE A 532 3.85 13.55 27.80
CA ILE A 532 4.43 13.65 26.44
C ILE A 532 3.52 12.96 25.43
N ALA A 533 2.98 11.78 25.77
CA ALA A 533 2.11 10.99 24.89
C ALA A 533 0.81 11.73 24.50
N ARG A 534 0.44 12.81 25.19
CA ARG A 534 -0.72 13.66 24.84
C ARG A 534 -0.42 14.65 23.71
N GLY A 535 0.85 14.77 23.29
CA GLY A 535 1.28 15.66 22.22
C GLY A 535 1.61 17.09 22.66
N GLY A 536 1.24 17.48 23.89
CA GLY A 536 1.56 18.78 24.49
C GLY A 536 1.44 18.73 26.00
N TYR A 537 2.36 19.38 26.72
CA TYR A 537 2.41 19.38 28.19
C TYR A 537 3.17 20.60 28.71
N ILE A 538 2.98 20.90 29.98
CA ILE A 538 3.71 21.97 30.67
C ILE A 538 5.07 21.43 31.15
N LEU A 539 6.14 21.89 30.50
CA LEU A 539 7.51 21.53 30.87
C LEU A 539 8.02 22.38 32.07
N ARG A 540 7.67 23.67 32.08
CA ARG A 540 7.97 24.61 33.16
C ARG A 540 6.73 25.43 33.46
N ASP A 541 6.35 25.47 34.73
CA ASP A 541 5.24 26.27 35.21
C ASP A 541 5.73 27.52 35.96
N CYS A 542 4.86 28.46 36.22
CA CYS A 542 5.13 29.67 37.00
C CYS A 542 4.39 29.63 38.35
N ALA A 543 4.81 30.47 39.28
CA ALA A 543 4.08 30.70 40.54
C ALA A 543 2.98 31.74 40.31
N GLY A 544 1.71 31.33 40.36
CA GLY A 544 0.55 32.22 40.17
C GLY A 544 -0.01 32.23 38.75
N GLU A 545 -0.71 33.28 38.36
CA GLU A 545 -1.28 33.43 37.02
C GLU A 545 -0.19 33.75 36.00
N PRO A 546 -0.12 33.03 34.84
CA PRO A 546 0.90 33.29 33.84
C PRO A 546 0.66 34.61 33.09
N GLU A 547 1.68 35.45 33.00
CA GLU A 547 1.64 36.68 32.19
C GLU A 547 1.94 36.37 30.68
N ALA A 548 2.67 35.26 30.40
CA ALA A 548 2.99 34.83 29.05
C ALA A 548 3.08 33.31 28.98
N ILE A 549 2.74 32.74 27.82
CA ILE A 549 2.90 31.31 27.52
C ILE A 549 3.87 31.17 26.36
N LEU A 550 4.97 30.43 26.56
CA LEU A 550 5.91 30.07 25.51
C LEU A 550 5.62 28.67 24.99
N ILE A 551 5.31 28.54 23.71
CA ILE A 551 5.01 27.27 23.06
C ILE A 551 6.17 26.94 22.12
N ALA A 552 6.78 25.76 22.27
CA ALA A 552 7.89 25.31 21.46
C ALA A 552 7.83 23.80 21.20
N THR A 553 8.45 23.34 20.11
CA THR A 553 8.60 21.92 19.76
C THR A 553 10.01 21.67 19.25
N GLY A 554 10.50 20.45 19.36
CA GLY A 554 11.80 20.04 18.79
C GLY A 554 12.96 20.90 19.26
N SER A 555 13.80 21.33 18.33
CA SER A 555 15.03 22.10 18.62
C SER A 555 14.79 23.44 19.32
N GLU A 556 13.59 24.01 19.24
CA GLU A 556 13.28 25.33 19.83
C GLU A 556 12.87 25.25 21.31
N VAL A 557 12.63 24.06 21.85
CA VAL A 557 12.27 23.90 23.29
C VAL A 557 13.36 24.45 24.20
N ALA A 558 14.63 24.16 23.93
CA ALA A 558 15.75 24.70 24.73
C ALA A 558 15.85 26.23 24.65
N LEU A 559 15.52 26.83 23.50
CA LEU A 559 15.47 28.28 23.33
C LEU A 559 14.34 28.89 24.16
N ALA A 560 13.16 28.27 24.14
CA ALA A 560 12.02 28.70 24.94
C ALA A 560 12.31 28.61 26.45
N MET A 561 12.98 27.55 26.90
CA MET A 561 13.41 27.40 28.30
C MET A 561 14.41 28.51 28.71
N GLY A 562 15.43 28.79 27.88
CA GLY A 562 16.36 29.89 28.13
C GLY A 562 15.71 31.28 28.08
N ALA A 563 14.70 31.49 27.24
CA ALA A 563 13.90 32.70 27.23
C ALA A 563 13.09 32.85 28.53
N ALA A 564 12.44 31.78 28.98
CA ALA A 564 11.67 31.78 30.23
C ALA A 564 12.56 32.11 31.45
N GLU A 565 13.79 31.63 31.47
CA GLU A 565 14.77 31.98 32.53
C GLU A 565 15.09 33.48 32.55
N LYS A 566 15.33 34.08 31.37
CA LYS A 566 15.65 35.50 31.24
C LYS A 566 14.46 36.40 31.57
N LEU A 567 13.24 35.96 31.24
CA LEU A 567 12.01 36.71 31.55
C LEU A 567 11.63 36.63 33.02
N SER A 568 12.08 35.58 33.74
CA SER A 568 11.81 35.43 35.20
C SER A 568 12.88 36.09 36.08
N ALA A 569 13.99 36.55 35.49
CA ALA A 569 15.07 37.25 36.20
C ALA A 569 14.83 38.76 36.23
#